data_6ebf40b7347b3a8932855fc766581355
#
_entry.id   6ebf40b7347b3a8932855fc766581355
#
_cell.length_a   1.000
_cell.length_b   1.000
_cell.length_c   1.000
_cell.angle_alpha   90.00
_cell.angle_beta   90.00
_cell.angle_gamma   90.00
#
_symmetry.space_group_name_H-M   'P 1'
#
loop_
_entity.id
_entity.type
_entity.pdbx_description
1 polymer ?
#
loop_
_entity_poly.entity_id
_entity_poly.type
_entity_poly.pdbx_seq_one_letter_code
_entity_poly.pdbx_strand_id
1 'polypeptide(L)'
;MTIIVTGAAGFIGSNIVKALNQRGITDIVAVDNLTRGEKFKNLAECEIAHYLDKHEFIRQVRDHLLPYENIEAVFHQGACSDTMNHDGLYMMDNNYQYTLDLLDWCQDERIPFLYASSAAVYGKGEIFREERELEKPLNVYGYSKFLFDQVLRRRMKEGLTAQVVGFRYFNVYGQHEQHKGRMASVAFHHFNQYREHGYVNLFGANDGYGNGEQTRDFVSVEDVAKVNLYFFDHPNLSGIYNLGTGRSRQFNELAAATVNACRAAEGKPELSLKELIEEELIRYIPFPDALKGKYQSFTQADITKLREAGYKEEFLDVKAGVGRYVKWMLENLA
;
A
#
# COMPACT_ATOMS: atom_id res chain seq x y z
N MET A 1 13.98 -18.65 14.09
CA MET A 1 13.53 -17.27 14.22
C MET A 1 12.62 -16.97 13.05
N THR A 2 11.32 -17.19 13.25
CA THR A 2 10.35 -17.25 12.15
C THR A 2 9.60 -15.94 12.01
N ILE A 3 9.44 -15.43 10.80
CA ILE A 3 8.58 -14.27 10.50
C ILE A 3 7.39 -14.74 9.67
N ILE A 4 6.20 -14.29 10.02
CA ILE A 4 4.99 -14.56 9.25
C ILE A 4 4.62 -13.32 8.45
N VAL A 5 4.42 -13.47 7.13
CA VAL A 5 3.92 -12.41 6.26
C VAL A 5 2.62 -12.86 5.62
N THR A 6 1.50 -12.23 5.97
CA THR A 6 0.22 -12.50 5.29
C THR A 6 0.01 -11.53 4.13
N GLY A 7 -0.70 -11.97 3.09
CA GLY A 7 -0.71 -11.25 1.82
C GLY A 7 0.66 -11.24 1.15
N ALA A 8 1.47 -12.27 1.44
CA ALA A 8 2.87 -12.36 1.04
C ALA A 8 3.06 -12.35 -0.49
N ALA A 9 2.15 -12.94 -1.24
CA ALA A 9 2.17 -12.90 -2.71
C ALA A 9 1.51 -11.63 -3.30
N GLY A 10 1.00 -10.75 -2.43
CA GLY A 10 0.42 -9.47 -2.81
C GLY A 10 1.48 -8.39 -3.06
N PHE A 11 1.01 -7.20 -3.42
CA PHE A 11 1.85 -6.06 -3.75
C PHE A 11 2.82 -5.66 -2.61
N ILE A 12 2.28 -5.25 -1.46
CA ILE A 12 3.11 -4.78 -0.34
C ILE A 12 3.80 -5.94 0.36
N GLY A 13 3.07 -7.06 0.58
CA GLY A 13 3.61 -8.22 1.29
C GLY A 13 4.86 -8.80 0.63
N SER A 14 4.87 -8.96 -0.69
CA SER A 14 6.04 -9.47 -1.41
C SER A 14 7.26 -8.54 -1.35
N ASN A 15 7.04 -7.22 -1.33
CA ASN A 15 8.12 -6.27 -1.13
C ASN A 15 8.68 -6.30 0.30
N ILE A 16 7.85 -6.59 1.31
CA ILE A 16 8.33 -6.84 2.68
C ILE A 16 9.14 -8.13 2.73
N VAL A 17 8.66 -9.24 2.12
CA VAL A 17 9.43 -10.49 2.03
C VAL A 17 10.78 -10.25 1.37
N LYS A 18 10.80 -9.55 0.22
CA LYS A 18 12.04 -9.19 -0.49
C LYS A 18 12.99 -8.36 0.38
N ALA A 19 12.47 -7.39 1.12
CA ALA A 19 13.27 -6.55 2.02
C ALA A 19 13.82 -7.34 3.22
N LEU A 20 13.09 -8.32 3.75
CA LEU A 20 13.57 -9.25 4.76
C LEU A 20 14.67 -10.15 4.20
N ASN A 21 14.51 -10.68 2.98
CA ASN A 21 15.55 -11.48 2.31
C ASN A 21 16.84 -10.67 2.09
N GLN A 22 16.74 -9.39 1.74
CA GLN A 22 17.90 -8.50 1.62
C GLN A 22 18.68 -8.32 2.94
N ARG A 23 18.04 -8.58 4.08
CA ARG A 23 18.65 -8.64 5.41
C ARG A 23 19.15 -10.04 5.79
N GLY A 24 19.07 -11.01 4.89
CA GLY A 24 19.43 -12.42 5.15
C GLY A 24 18.39 -13.20 5.95
N ILE A 25 17.17 -12.67 6.12
CA ILE A 25 16.07 -13.34 6.81
C ILE A 25 15.29 -14.16 5.78
N THR A 26 15.37 -15.48 5.88
CA THR A 26 14.74 -16.45 4.95
C THR A 26 13.77 -17.41 5.63
N ASP A 27 13.81 -17.50 6.97
CA ASP A 27 12.84 -18.27 7.75
C ASP A 27 11.50 -17.51 7.82
N ILE A 28 10.84 -17.45 6.66
CA ILE A 28 9.60 -16.72 6.44
C ILE A 28 8.47 -17.68 6.09
N VAL A 29 7.36 -17.60 6.83
CA VAL A 29 6.10 -18.26 6.49
C VAL A 29 5.28 -17.29 5.65
N ALA A 30 5.20 -17.55 4.35
CA ALA A 30 4.40 -16.77 3.42
C ALA A 30 2.94 -17.26 3.44
N VAL A 31 2.03 -16.40 3.86
CA VAL A 31 0.60 -16.70 3.92
C VAL A 31 -0.15 -15.90 2.87
N ASP A 32 -0.84 -16.58 1.95
CA ASP A 32 -1.65 -15.91 0.93
C ASP A 32 -2.73 -16.87 0.39
N ASN A 33 -3.57 -16.39 -0.54
CA ASN A 33 -4.27 -17.26 -1.47
C ASN A 33 -3.70 -17.05 -2.88
N LEU A 34 -3.49 -18.12 -3.61
CA LEU A 34 -3.09 -18.07 -5.01
C LEU A 34 -4.26 -18.31 -5.96
N THR A 35 -5.48 -17.84 -5.57
CA THR A 35 -6.68 -17.90 -6.42
C THR A 35 -6.45 -17.18 -7.75
N ARG A 36 -5.69 -16.09 -7.74
CA ARG A 36 -5.09 -15.51 -8.94
C ARG A 36 -3.68 -16.06 -9.06
N GLY A 37 -3.52 -17.08 -9.92
CA GLY A 37 -2.27 -17.83 -10.01
C GLY A 37 -1.05 -16.97 -10.33
N GLU A 38 -1.19 -15.94 -11.16
CA GLU A 38 -0.10 -15.02 -11.52
C GLU A 38 0.62 -14.36 -10.34
N LYS A 39 0.01 -14.30 -9.16
CA LYS A 39 0.64 -13.76 -7.94
C LYS A 39 1.89 -14.51 -7.52
N PHE A 40 2.05 -15.78 -7.92
CA PHE A 40 3.28 -16.53 -7.60
C PHE A 40 4.54 -15.81 -8.08
N LYS A 41 4.45 -15.06 -9.19
CA LYS A 41 5.58 -14.30 -9.76
C LYS A 41 6.18 -13.31 -8.75
N ASN A 42 5.36 -12.78 -7.84
CA ASN A 42 5.82 -11.84 -6.82
C ASN A 42 6.68 -12.50 -5.74
N LEU A 43 6.59 -13.83 -5.59
CA LEU A 43 7.40 -14.61 -4.65
C LEU A 43 8.49 -15.45 -5.33
N ALA A 44 8.50 -15.50 -6.67
CA ALA A 44 9.43 -16.36 -7.40
C ALA A 44 10.91 -16.02 -7.18
N GLU A 45 11.20 -14.75 -6.86
CA GLU A 45 12.55 -14.26 -6.54
C GLU A 45 12.83 -14.21 -5.03
N CYS A 46 11.89 -14.65 -4.20
CA CYS A 46 12.01 -14.58 -2.75
C CYS A 46 12.38 -15.94 -2.16
N GLU A 47 13.19 -15.91 -1.11
CA GLU A 47 13.50 -17.08 -0.28
C GLU A 47 12.52 -17.12 0.88
N ILE A 48 11.71 -18.19 0.95
CA ILE A 48 10.74 -18.45 2.03
C ILE A 48 10.89 -19.88 2.54
N ALA A 49 10.67 -20.08 3.83
CA ALA A 49 10.73 -21.42 4.44
C ALA A 49 9.46 -22.22 4.18
N HIS A 50 8.30 -21.59 4.24
CA HIS A 50 7.00 -22.23 4.09
C HIS A 50 5.98 -21.33 3.39
N TYR A 51 5.00 -21.98 2.73
CA TYR A 51 3.79 -21.34 2.21
C TYR A 51 2.57 -21.98 2.86
N LEU A 52 1.63 -21.15 3.32
CA LEU A 52 0.32 -21.58 3.80
C LEU A 52 -0.80 -20.83 3.07
N ASP A 53 -1.87 -21.57 2.72
CA ASP A 53 -3.11 -20.93 2.32
C ASP A 53 -3.71 -20.12 3.47
N LYS A 54 -4.28 -18.95 3.17
CA LYS A 54 -4.80 -18.04 4.19
C LYS A 54 -5.91 -18.65 5.06
N HIS A 55 -6.73 -19.57 4.51
CA HIS A 55 -7.83 -20.21 5.26
C HIS A 55 -7.28 -21.27 6.20
N GLU A 56 -6.28 -22.03 5.76
CA GLU A 56 -5.59 -22.98 6.61
C GLU A 56 -4.85 -22.27 7.74
N PHE A 57 -4.14 -21.20 7.42
CA PHE A 57 -3.43 -20.41 8.41
C PHE A 57 -4.37 -19.86 9.51
N ILE A 58 -5.47 -19.19 9.15
CA ILE A 58 -6.36 -18.62 10.16
C ILE A 58 -7.10 -19.69 10.98
N ARG A 59 -7.34 -20.86 10.40
CA ARG A 59 -7.88 -22.01 11.15
C ARG A 59 -6.89 -22.45 12.21
N GLN A 60 -5.61 -22.63 11.84
CA GLN A 60 -4.56 -23.01 12.78
C GLN A 60 -4.33 -21.95 13.87
N VAL A 61 -4.45 -20.67 13.55
CA VAL A 61 -4.40 -19.57 14.52
C VAL A 61 -5.53 -19.70 15.55
N ARG A 62 -6.79 -19.83 15.09
CA ARG A 62 -7.96 -19.95 15.95
C ARG A 62 -7.93 -21.18 16.86
N ASP A 63 -7.38 -22.28 16.34
CA ASP A 63 -7.26 -23.56 17.04
C ASP A 63 -5.99 -23.64 17.91
N HIS A 64 -5.11 -22.63 17.91
CA HIS A 64 -3.79 -22.64 18.57
C HIS A 64 -2.91 -23.84 18.13
N LEU A 65 -2.94 -24.17 16.85
CA LEU A 65 -2.26 -25.34 16.28
C LEU A 65 -1.13 -24.98 15.29
N LEU A 66 -0.68 -23.71 15.26
CA LEU A 66 0.46 -23.33 14.40
C LEU A 66 1.73 -24.07 14.87
N PRO A 67 2.42 -24.78 13.95
CA PRO A 67 3.58 -25.59 14.30
C PRO A 67 4.90 -24.79 14.37
N TYR A 68 4.83 -23.48 14.50
CA TYR A 68 6.00 -22.59 14.51
C TYR A 68 6.29 -22.10 15.92
N GLU A 69 7.52 -22.31 16.35
CA GLU A 69 8.05 -21.78 17.62
C GLU A 69 8.87 -20.50 17.36
N ASN A 70 8.99 -19.64 18.37
CA ASN A 70 9.83 -18.44 18.32
C ASN A 70 9.50 -17.50 17.14
N ILE A 71 8.21 -17.20 16.97
CA ILE A 71 7.74 -16.23 15.97
C ILE A 71 8.14 -14.82 16.43
N GLU A 72 8.93 -14.11 15.62
CA GLU A 72 9.42 -12.79 15.95
C GLU A 72 8.46 -11.67 15.60
N ALA A 73 7.73 -11.81 14.52
CA ALA A 73 6.72 -10.84 14.11
C ALA A 73 5.74 -11.42 13.10
N VAL A 74 4.57 -10.80 13.06
CA VAL A 74 3.58 -10.99 12.00
C VAL A 74 3.42 -9.68 11.22
N PHE A 75 3.77 -9.69 9.93
CA PHE A 75 3.44 -8.61 8.99
C PHE A 75 2.12 -8.95 8.28
N HIS A 76 1.06 -8.34 8.72
CA HIS A 76 -0.28 -8.60 8.18
C HIS A 76 -0.65 -7.61 7.06
N GLN A 77 -0.35 -8.00 5.81
CA GLN A 77 -0.66 -7.22 4.61
C GLN A 77 -1.86 -7.79 3.83
N GLY A 78 -2.35 -8.95 4.24
CA GLY A 78 -3.47 -9.64 3.61
C GLY A 78 -4.80 -8.91 3.82
N ALA A 79 -5.43 -8.47 2.72
CA ALA A 79 -6.75 -7.86 2.74
C ALA A 79 -7.37 -7.87 1.35
N CYS A 80 -8.69 -7.75 1.27
CA CYS A 80 -9.35 -7.28 0.05
C CYS A 80 -9.20 -5.75 -0.02
N SER A 81 -8.46 -5.25 -1.01
CA SER A 81 -8.23 -3.81 -1.21
C SER A 81 -9.11 -3.19 -2.30
N ASP A 82 -10.08 -3.94 -2.84
CA ASP A 82 -11.00 -3.44 -3.85
C ASP A 82 -12.06 -2.53 -3.21
N THR A 83 -11.87 -1.22 -3.35
CA THR A 83 -12.78 -0.19 -2.84
C THR A 83 -14.15 -0.18 -3.52
N MET A 84 -14.28 -0.88 -4.65
CA MET A 84 -15.53 -1.01 -5.41
C MET A 84 -16.28 -2.31 -5.08
N ASN A 85 -15.74 -3.14 -4.22
CA ASN A 85 -16.45 -4.30 -3.71
C ASN A 85 -17.48 -3.85 -2.66
N HIS A 86 -18.75 -4.14 -2.91
CA HIS A 86 -19.87 -3.78 -2.02
C HIS A 86 -20.37 -4.95 -1.17
N ASP A 87 -19.74 -6.14 -1.24
CA ASP A 87 -20.07 -7.27 -0.37
C ASP A 87 -19.54 -6.97 1.06
N GLY A 88 -20.45 -6.45 1.89
CA GLY A 88 -20.14 -6.06 3.26
C GLY A 88 -19.78 -7.26 4.12
N LEU A 89 -20.45 -8.41 3.95
CA LEU A 89 -20.17 -9.62 4.73
C LEU A 89 -18.76 -10.13 4.45
N TYR A 90 -18.42 -10.30 3.19
CA TYR A 90 -17.07 -10.70 2.77
C TYR A 90 -16.01 -9.71 3.26
N MET A 91 -16.28 -8.41 3.13
CA MET A 91 -15.31 -7.38 3.52
C MET A 91 -15.07 -7.39 5.03
N MET A 92 -16.12 -7.56 5.84
CA MET A 92 -15.99 -7.62 7.29
C MET A 92 -15.32 -8.91 7.76
N ASP A 93 -15.64 -10.05 7.17
CA ASP A 93 -14.99 -11.31 7.51
C ASP A 93 -13.49 -11.29 7.14
N ASN A 94 -13.20 -10.92 5.88
CA ASN A 94 -11.85 -10.98 5.33
C ASN A 94 -10.90 -9.89 5.85
N ASN A 95 -11.38 -8.67 6.09
CA ASN A 95 -10.53 -7.55 6.48
C ASN A 95 -10.59 -7.22 7.98
N TYR A 96 -11.76 -7.34 8.61
CA TYR A 96 -11.92 -7.00 10.01
C TYR A 96 -11.75 -8.21 10.91
N GLN A 97 -12.59 -9.25 10.76
CA GLN A 97 -12.57 -10.41 11.65
C GLN A 97 -11.23 -11.16 11.57
N TYR A 98 -10.74 -11.40 10.36
CA TYR A 98 -9.44 -12.04 10.15
C TYR A 98 -8.31 -11.27 10.86
N THR A 99 -8.30 -9.94 10.75
CA THR A 99 -7.29 -9.10 11.41
C THR A 99 -7.46 -9.12 12.94
N LEU A 100 -8.71 -9.19 13.44
CA LEU A 100 -8.99 -9.27 14.86
C LEU A 100 -8.50 -10.60 15.47
N ASP A 101 -8.77 -11.71 14.80
CA ASP A 101 -8.30 -13.04 15.26
C ASP A 101 -6.76 -13.08 15.33
N LEU A 102 -6.08 -12.47 14.34
CA LEU A 102 -4.63 -12.36 14.37
C LEU A 102 -4.13 -11.46 15.50
N LEU A 103 -4.81 -10.34 15.75
CA LEU A 103 -4.44 -9.45 16.87
C LEU A 103 -4.55 -10.20 18.19
N ASP A 104 -5.70 -10.87 18.45
CA ASP A 104 -5.93 -11.58 19.71
C ASP A 104 -4.88 -12.67 19.91
N TRP A 105 -4.64 -13.50 18.90
CA TRP A 105 -3.59 -14.53 18.95
C TRP A 105 -2.20 -13.92 19.18
N CYS A 106 -1.83 -12.85 18.45
CA CYS A 106 -0.51 -12.22 18.63
C CYS A 106 -0.34 -11.64 20.05
N GLN A 107 -1.43 -11.11 20.66
CA GLN A 107 -1.37 -10.61 22.01
C GLN A 107 -1.25 -11.75 23.04
N ASP A 108 -1.93 -12.87 22.83
CA ASP A 108 -1.87 -14.04 23.71
C ASP A 108 -0.45 -14.66 23.68
N GLU A 109 0.15 -14.78 22.49
CA GLU A 109 1.49 -15.35 22.28
C GLU A 109 2.63 -14.32 22.43
N ARG A 110 2.32 -13.04 22.71
CA ARG A 110 3.27 -11.93 22.81
C ARG A 110 4.12 -11.69 21.56
N ILE A 111 3.50 -11.82 20.40
CA ILE A 111 4.13 -11.65 19.10
C ILE A 111 3.88 -10.23 18.58
N PRO A 112 4.92 -9.49 18.14
CA PRO A 112 4.78 -8.22 17.45
C PRO A 112 3.88 -8.32 16.20
N PHE A 113 2.90 -7.41 16.08
CA PHE A 113 1.91 -7.41 15.01
C PHE A 113 1.89 -6.08 14.25
N LEU A 114 2.34 -6.12 12.98
CA LEU A 114 2.40 -4.97 12.09
C LEU A 114 1.36 -5.14 10.97
N TYR A 115 0.36 -4.27 10.89
CA TYR A 115 -0.77 -4.49 9.98
C TYR A 115 -1.04 -3.33 9.02
N ALA A 116 -1.62 -3.66 7.86
CA ALA A 116 -2.07 -2.72 6.86
C ALA A 116 -3.42 -2.09 7.25
N SER A 117 -3.42 -0.81 7.63
CA SER A 117 -4.58 0.06 7.59
C SER A 117 -4.60 0.86 6.28
N SER A 118 -5.39 1.91 6.17
CA SER A 118 -5.55 2.66 4.92
C SER A 118 -5.95 4.11 5.15
N ALA A 119 -5.46 5.02 4.29
CA ALA A 119 -5.96 6.39 4.23
C ALA A 119 -7.44 6.50 3.83
N ALA A 120 -8.05 5.41 3.32
CA ALA A 120 -9.49 5.35 3.05
C ALA A 120 -10.36 5.57 4.30
N VAL A 121 -9.80 5.44 5.49
CA VAL A 121 -10.49 5.75 6.77
C VAL A 121 -10.88 7.23 6.89
N TYR A 122 -10.15 8.13 6.22
CA TYR A 122 -10.41 9.58 6.27
C TYR A 122 -11.57 10.03 5.37
N GLY A 123 -11.92 9.23 4.37
CA GLY A 123 -12.98 9.58 3.42
C GLY A 123 -12.65 10.83 2.61
N LYS A 124 -13.56 11.82 2.63
CA LYS A 124 -13.41 13.11 1.94
C LYS A 124 -12.78 14.21 2.81
N GLY A 125 -12.13 13.84 3.90
CA GLY A 125 -11.48 14.82 4.76
C GLY A 125 -10.39 15.61 4.03
N GLU A 126 -10.08 16.79 4.53
CA GLU A 126 -8.99 17.64 4.03
C GLU A 126 -7.77 17.56 4.94
N ILE A 127 -7.94 17.03 6.16
CA ILE A 127 -6.91 16.84 7.17
C ILE A 127 -6.72 15.34 7.40
N PHE A 128 -5.53 14.85 7.17
CA PHE A 128 -5.19 13.43 7.24
C PHE A 128 -4.24 13.18 8.42
N ARG A 129 -4.76 13.30 9.63
CA ARG A 129 -4.05 13.06 10.89
C ARG A 129 -4.75 11.96 11.68
N GLU A 130 -4.01 11.17 12.46
CA GLU A 130 -4.51 9.95 13.12
C GLU A 130 -5.45 10.27 14.31
N GLU A 131 -6.36 11.22 14.12
CA GLU A 131 -7.39 11.65 15.06
C GLU A 131 -8.75 11.09 14.68
N ARG A 132 -9.49 10.61 15.70
CA ARG A 132 -10.78 9.93 15.49
C ARG A 132 -11.82 10.81 14.80
N GLU A 133 -11.81 12.09 15.08
CA GLU A 133 -12.76 13.09 14.59
C GLU A 133 -12.63 13.32 13.08
N LEU A 134 -11.46 13.04 12.53
CA LEU A 134 -11.13 13.20 11.11
C LEU A 134 -11.47 11.97 10.26
N GLU A 135 -11.91 10.87 10.89
CA GLU A 135 -12.15 9.59 10.23
C GLU A 135 -13.62 9.43 9.84
N LYS A 136 -13.90 9.40 8.53
CA LYS A 136 -15.24 9.26 7.95
C LYS A 136 -15.20 8.42 6.68
N PRO A 137 -15.02 7.08 6.79
CA PRO A 137 -14.87 6.21 5.62
C PRO A 137 -16.10 6.27 4.69
N LEU A 138 -15.88 6.20 3.37
CA LEU A 138 -16.91 6.34 2.34
C LEU A 138 -17.43 5.00 1.78
N ASN A 139 -16.74 3.91 2.05
CA ASN A 139 -17.08 2.58 1.56
C ASN A 139 -16.77 1.52 2.61
N VAL A 140 -17.26 0.31 2.39
CA VAL A 140 -17.12 -0.80 3.34
C VAL A 140 -15.67 -1.25 3.52
N TYR A 141 -14.81 -1.08 2.50
CA TYR A 141 -13.37 -1.30 2.64
C TYR A 141 -12.76 -0.34 3.68
N GLY A 142 -12.95 0.97 3.49
CA GLY A 142 -12.48 1.97 4.45
C GLY A 142 -13.07 1.76 5.84
N TYR A 143 -14.36 1.36 5.91
CA TYR A 143 -15.03 1.05 7.17
C TYR A 143 -14.41 -0.15 7.88
N SER A 144 -14.05 -1.23 7.18
CA SER A 144 -13.41 -2.41 7.78
C SER A 144 -12.07 -2.08 8.44
N LYS A 145 -11.25 -1.22 7.80
CA LYS A 145 -9.99 -0.73 8.36
C LYS A 145 -10.22 0.23 9.53
N PHE A 146 -11.15 1.15 9.38
CA PHE A 146 -11.56 2.08 10.42
C PHE A 146 -12.04 1.36 11.69
N LEU A 147 -12.89 0.35 11.55
CA LEU A 147 -13.41 -0.37 12.71
C LEU A 147 -12.31 -1.10 13.46
N PHE A 148 -11.37 -1.72 12.75
CA PHE A 148 -10.21 -2.35 13.35
C PHE A 148 -9.33 -1.34 14.10
N ASP A 149 -9.04 -0.18 13.50
CA ASP A 149 -8.30 0.91 14.15
C ASP A 149 -8.99 1.37 15.45
N GLN A 150 -10.36 1.35 15.52
CA GLN A 150 -11.09 1.65 16.75
C GLN A 150 -10.88 0.58 17.84
N VAL A 151 -10.91 -0.70 17.45
CA VAL A 151 -10.64 -1.82 18.38
C VAL A 151 -9.22 -1.69 18.92
N LEU A 152 -8.24 -1.47 18.07
CA LEU A 152 -6.85 -1.29 18.49
C LEU A 152 -6.70 -0.13 19.48
N ARG A 153 -7.30 1.04 19.23
CA ARG A 153 -7.26 2.17 20.16
C ARG A 153 -7.80 1.81 21.54
N ARG A 154 -8.84 0.97 21.61
CA ARG A 154 -9.37 0.48 22.88
C ARG A 154 -8.38 -0.44 23.57
N ARG A 155 -7.84 -1.44 22.85
CA ARG A 155 -6.84 -2.37 23.38
C ARG A 155 -5.58 -1.63 23.89
N MET A 156 -5.13 -0.59 23.17
CA MET A 156 -4.00 0.24 23.61
C MET A 156 -4.26 0.94 24.96
N LYS A 157 -5.51 1.35 25.23
CA LYS A 157 -5.88 1.95 26.53
C LYS A 157 -5.97 0.92 27.66
N GLU A 158 -6.32 -0.31 27.34
CA GLU A 158 -6.40 -1.43 28.26
C GLU A 158 -5.02 -2.03 28.57
N GLY A 159 -4.04 -1.80 27.69
CA GLY A 159 -2.68 -2.32 27.73
C GLY A 159 -2.44 -3.43 26.70
N LEU A 160 -1.31 -3.35 26.02
CA LEU A 160 -0.87 -4.36 25.05
C LEU A 160 0.17 -5.27 25.69
N THR A 161 0.15 -6.55 25.36
CA THR A 161 1.14 -7.55 25.78
C THR A 161 2.34 -7.63 24.84
N ALA A 162 2.14 -7.21 23.58
CA ALA A 162 3.16 -7.13 22.54
C ALA A 162 2.95 -5.89 21.67
N GLN A 163 3.95 -5.53 20.89
CA GLN A 163 3.90 -4.44 19.93
C GLN A 163 2.73 -4.61 18.95
N VAL A 164 1.97 -3.52 18.69
CA VAL A 164 1.00 -3.46 17.59
C VAL A 164 1.19 -2.16 16.83
N VAL A 165 1.44 -2.26 15.52
CA VAL A 165 1.62 -1.10 14.64
C VAL A 165 0.70 -1.18 13.44
N GLY A 166 -0.15 -0.17 13.26
CA GLY A 166 -0.99 -0.02 12.08
C GLY A 166 -0.47 1.06 11.14
N PHE A 167 -0.40 0.76 9.86
CA PHE A 167 0.01 1.72 8.85
C PHE A 167 -1.16 2.12 7.96
N ARG A 168 -1.55 3.39 7.99
CA ARG A 168 -2.51 3.96 7.05
C ARG A 168 -1.79 4.31 5.76
N TYR A 169 -1.74 3.35 4.85
CA TYR A 169 -1.11 3.53 3.54
C TYR A 169 -1.87 4.56 2.72
N PHE A 170 -1.11 5.52 2.16
CA PHE A 170 -1.58 6.46 1.17
C PHE A 170 -1.49 5.85 -0.24
N ASN A 171 -1.19 6.60 -1.28
CA ASN A 171 -1.19 6.09 -2.64
C ASN A 171 0.11 5.37 -2.97
N VAL A 172 0.20 4.10 -2.56
CA VAL A 172 1.39 3.26 -2.80
C VAL A 172 1.47 2.87 -4.28
N TYR A 173 2.68 2.99 -4.85
CA TYR A 173 3.02 2.51 -6.20
C TYR A 173 4.34 1.74 -6.17
N GLY A 174 4.56 0.87 -7.17
CA GLY A 174 5.84 0.18 -7.31
C GLY A 174 5.72 -1.27 -7.79
N GLN A 175 6.84 -1.98 -7.74
CA GLN A 175 6.94 -3.36 -8.24
C GLN A 175 5.95 -4.32 -7.58
N HIS A 176 5.55 -5.37 -8.33
CA HIS A 176 4.66 -6.43 -7.88
C HIS A 176 3.17 -6.05 -7.74
N GLU A 177 2.70 -4.96 -8.38
CA GLU A 177 1.28 -4.59 -8.36
C GLU A 177 0.47 -5.03 -9.60
N GLN A 178 1.11 -5.63 -10.61
CA GLN A 178 0.49 -5.99 -11.89
C GLN A 178 -0.77 -6.85 -11.77
N HIS A 179 -0.84 -7.71 -10.76
CA HIS A 179 -2.00 -8.56 -10.48
C HIS A 179 -3.23 -7.79 -9.97
N LYS A 180 -3.10 -6.52 -9.61
CA LYS A 180 -4.20 -5.72 -9.03
C LYS A 180 -5.22 -5.25 -10.08
N GLY A 181 -4.93 -5.38 -11.39
CA GLY A 181 -5.82 -4.94 -12.45
C GLY A 181 -6.18 -3.45 -12.28
N ARG A 182 -7.48 -3.12 -12.29
CA ARG A 182 -7.96 -1.73 -12.14
C ARG A 182 -7.52 -1.03 -10.83
N MET A 183 -7.16 -1.80 -9.81
CA MET A 183 -6.72 -1.27 -8.51
C MET A 183 -5.19 -1.07 -8.44
N ALA A 184 -4.47 -1.30 -9.53
CA ALA A 184 -3.06 -0.93 -9.62
C ALA A 184 -2.89 0.59 -9.58
N SER A 185 -1.69 1.06 -9.27
CA SER A 185 -1.41 2.49 -9.16
C SER A 185 -1.58 3.21 -10.50
N VAL A 186 -1.77 4.52 -10.41
CA VAL A 186 -1.86 5.37 -11.61
C VAL A 186 -0.55 5.34 -12.40
N ALA A 187 0.61 5.22 -11.74
CA ALA A 187 1.91 5.05 -12.42
C ALA A 187 1.95 3.79 -13.30
N PHE A 188 1.41 2.66 -12.82
CA PHE A 188 1.28 1.43 -13.60
C PHE A 188 0.37 1.62 -14.82
N HIS A 189 -0.79 2.28 -14.62
CA HIS A 189 -1.70 2.57 -15.73
C HIS A 189 -1.10 3.51 -16.76
N HIS A 190 -0.39 4.55 -16.35
CA HIS A 190 0.30 5.48 -17.26
C HIS A 190 1.38 4.76 -18.07
N PHE A 191 2.18 3.89 -17.42
CA PHE A 191 3.18 3.09 -18.12
C PHE A 191 2.54 2.23 -19.22
N ASN A 192 1.46 1.50 -18.91
CA ASN A 192 0.79 0.66 -19.89
C ASN A 192 0.16 1.48 -21.02
N GLN A 193 -0.49 2.62 -20.72
CA GLN A 193 -1.04 3.52 -21.75
C GLN A 193 0.06 4.04 -22.68
N TYR A 194 1.19 4.49 -22.13
CA TYR A 194 2.30 4.98 -22.94
C TYR A 194 2.87 3.87 -23.83
N ARG A 195 3.04 2.66 -23.32
CA ARG A 195 3.54 1.51 -24.08
C ARG A 195 2.59 1.09 -25.20
N GLU A 196 1.29 1.14 -24.95
CA GLU A 196 0.27 0.71 -25.91
C GLU A 196 -0.05 1.78 -26.95
N HIS A 197 -0.11 3.05 -26.54
CA HIS A 197 -0.66 4.13 -27.37
C HIS A 197 0.34 5.24 -27.67
N GLY A 198 1.48 5.29 -26.99
CA GLY A 198 2.47 6.39 -27.09
C GLY A 198 2.09 7.64 -26.30
N TYR A 199 1.00 7.62 -25.54
CA TYR A 199 0.55 8.76 -24.73
C TYR A 199 -0.19 8.27 -23.46
N VAL A 200 -0.41 9.19 -22.51
CA VAL A 200 -1.22 8.96 -21.32
C VAL A 200 -2.40 9.91 -21.26
N ASN A 201 -3.53 9.44 -20.74
CA ASN A 201 -4.73 10.25 -20.50
C ASN A 201 -4.87 10.61 -19.03
N LEU A 202 -5.04 11.87 -18.73
CA LEU A 202 -5.38 12.41 -17.43
C LEU A 202 -6.80 12.96 -17.41
N PHE A 203 -7.42 12.97 -16.25
CA PHE A 203 -8.72 13.61 -16.09
C PHE A 203 -8.58 15.13 -16.18
N GLY A 204 -9.56 15.76 -16.83
CA GLY A 204 -9.72 17.19 -16.90
C GLY A 204 -10.10 17.81 -15.55
N ALA A 205 -10.41 19.08 -15.60
CA ALA A 205 -10.75 19.90 -14.43
C ALA A 205 -11.95 19.31 -13.65
N ASN A 206 -11.85 19.31 -12.31
CA ASN A 206 -12.91 18.90 -11.39
C ASN A 206 -12.65 19.43 -9.98
N ASP A 207 -13.69 19.73 -9.21
CA ASP A 207 -13.62 20.20 -7.81
C ASP A 207 -12.67 21.39 -7.60
N GLY A 208 -12.65 22.34 -8.53
CA GLY A 208 -11.81 23.54 -8.45
C GLY A 208 -10.36 23.33 -8.88
N TYR A 209 -9.95 22.11 -9.23
CA TYR A 209 -8.64 21.78 -9.80
C TYR A 209 -8.68 21.88 -11.33
N GLY A 210 -7.61 22.35 -11.93
CA GLY A 210 -7.40 22.33 -13.38
C GLY A 210 -7.13 20.91 -13.90
N ASN A 211 -6.83 20.81 -15.20
CA ASN A 211 -6.56 19.56 -15.88
C ASN A 211 -5.35 18.84 -15.27
N GLY A 212 -5.55 17.63 -14.73
CA GLY A 212 -4.50 16.82 -14.12
C GLY A 212 -3.88 17.40 -12.83
N GLU A 213 -4.48 18.47 -12.27
CA GLU A 213 -3.97 19.16 -11.08
C GLU A 213 -4.48 18.57 -9.75
N GLN A 214 -5.42 17.63 -9.79
CA GLN A 214 -5.78 16.88 -8.60
C GLN A 214 -4.52 16.24 -8.00
N THR A 215 -4.45 16.13 -6.67
CA THR A 215 -3.22 15.76 -5.99
C THR A 215 -3.39 14.55 -5.08
N ARG A 216 -2.31 13.76 -4.96
CA ARG A 216 -2.21 12.63 -4.05
C ARG A 216 -0.85 12.60 -3.38
N ASP A 217 -0.83 12.01 -2.20
CA ASP A 217 0.43 11.61 -1.58
C ASP A 217 0.83 10.23 -2.13
N PHE A 218 1.71 10.27 -3.13
CA PHE A 218 2.25 9.07 -3.78
C PHE A 218 3.50 8.59 -3.04
N VAL A 219 3.48 7.36 -2.54
CA VAL A 219 4.58 6.77 -1.80
C VAL A 219 5.10 5.50 -2.48
N SER A 220 6.41 5.37 -2.61
CA SER A 220 7.03 4.15 -3.18
C SER A 220 6.85 2.96 -2.24
N VAL A 221 6.59 1.78 -2.81
CA VAL A 221 6.55 0.52 -2.04
C VAL A 221 7.89 0.20 -1.38
N GLU A 222 9.01 0.69 -1.95
CA GLU A 222 10.34 0.57 -1.33
C GLU A 222 10.37 1.29 0.03
N ASP A 223 9.82 2.50 0.09
CA ASP A 223 9.76 3.27 1.34
C ASP A 223 8.74 2.69 2.31
N VAL A 224 7.64 2.13 1.79
CA VAL A 224 6.67 1.37 2.61
C VAL A 224 7.35 0.20 3.31
N ALA A 225 8.15 -0.58 2.59
CA ALA A 225 8.90 -1.69 3.17
C ALA A 225 9.90 -1.21 4.24
N LYS A 226 10.66 -0.13 3.97
CA LYS A 226 11.61 0.45 4.95
C LYS A 226 10.91 0.87 6.24
N VAL A 227 9.76 1.55 6.17
CA VAL A 227 9.01 1.94 7.37
C VAL A 227 8.52 0.72 8.15
N ASN A 228 7.99 -0.31 7.47
CA ASN A 228 7.61 -1.56 8.13
C ASN A 228 8.79 -2.18 8.89
N LEU A 229 9.97 -2.28 8.24
CA LEU A 229 11.17 -2.84 8.85
C LEU A 229 11.73 -1.93 9.98
N TYR A 230 11.59 -0.61 9.87
CA TYR A 230 11.94 0.29 10.95
C TYR A 230 11.17 -0.03 12.23
N PHE A 231 9.84 -0.22 12.16
CA PHE A 231 9.05 -0.57 13.33
C PHE A 231 9.32 -1.99 13.82
N PHE A 232 9.65 -2.91 12.95
CA PHE A 232 10.12 -4.24 13.34
C PHE A 232 11.40 -4.17 14.19
N ASP A 233 12.33 -3.29 13.81
CA ASP A 233 13.58 -3.05 14.55
C ASP A 233 13.35 -2.26 15.88
N HIS A 234 12.14 -1.69 16.08
CA HIS A 234 11.80 -0.90 17.26
C HIS A 234 10.56 -1.44 17.99
N PRO A 235 10.64 -2.62 18.63
CA PRO A 235 9.49 -3.32 19.18
C PRO A 235 8.82 -2.61 20.37
N ASN A 236 9.42 -1.56 20.90
CA ASN A 236 8.85 -0.68 21.94
C ASN A 236 7.86 0.35 21.39
N LEU A 237 7.75 0.52 20.08
CA LEU A 237 6.84 1.46 19.43
C LEU A 237 5.53 0.76 19.06
N SER A 238 4.41 1.26 19.57
CA SER A 238 3.06 0.82 19.18
C SER A 238 2.21 2.01 18.78
N GLY A 239 1.26 1.80 17.88
CA GLY A 239 0.34 2.86 17.47
C GLY A 239 -0.19 2.71 16.06
N ILE A 240 -0.96 3.72 15.64
CA ILE A 240 -1.45 3.86 14.26
C ILE A 240 -0.70 5.04 13.65
N TYR A 241 -0.13 4.84 12.47
CA TYR A 241 0.71 5.82 11.78
C TYR A 241 0.28 5.99 10.33
N ASN A 242 0.21 7.23 9.87
CA ASN A 242 0.11 7.51 8.45
C ASN A 242 1.41 7.10 7.75
N LEU A 243 1.28 6.43 6.61
CA LEU A 243 2.41 6.07 5.77
C LEU A 243 2.19 6.63 4.36
N GLY A 244 2.68 7.82 4.16
CA GLY A 244 2.82 8.60 2.95
C GLY A 244 4.10 9.40 3.04
N THR A 245 4.35 10.25 2.06
CA THR A 245 5.56 11.10 2.02
C THR A 245 5.40 12.42 2.79
N GLY A 246 4.16 12.79 3.14
CA GLY A 246 3.82 14.11 3.66
C GLY A 246 3.81 15.21 2.59
N ARG A 247 3.91 14.84 1.31
CA ARG A 247 3.96 15.75 0.16
C ARG A 247 2.96 15.32 -0.91
N SER A 248 1.92 16.09 -1.06
CA SER A 248 0.94 15.91 -2.14
C SER A 248 1.56 16.30 -3.49
N ARG A 249 1.30 15.50 -4.54
CA ARG A 249 1.81 15.73 -5.90
C ARG A 249 0.68 15.62 -6.92
N GLN A 250 0.75 16.42 -7.98
CA GLN A 250 -0.24 16.43 -9.04
C GLN A 250 -0.14 15.16 -9.91
N PHE A 251 -1.27 14.75 -10.47
CA PHE A 251 -1.27 13.70 -11.48
C PHE A 251 -0.44 14.07 -12.71
N ASN A 252 -0.37 15.37 -13.04
CA ASN A 252 0.53 15.91 -14.07
C ASN A 252 1.99 15.55 -13.80
N GLU A 253 2.46 15.70 -12.55
CA GLU A 253 3.84 15.37 -12.17
C GLU A 253 4.11 13.86 -12.29
N LEU A 254 3.15 13.04 -11.85
CA LEU A 254 3.25 11.58 -11.96
C LEU A 254 3.30 11.11 -13.43
N ALA A 255 2.42 11.69 -14.28
CA ALA A 255 2.38 11.37 -15.70
C ALA A 255 3.68 11.80 -16.40
N ALA A 256 4.16 13.02 -16.15
CA ALA A 256 5.39 13.52 -16.70
C ALA A 256 6.60 12.65 -16.29
N ALA A 257 6.67 12.24 -15.01
CA ALA A 257 7.71 11.33 -14.53
C ALA A 257 7.66 9.97 -15.24
N THR A 258 6.46 9.40 -15.42
CA THR A 258 6.28 8.10 -16.09
C THR A 258 6.68 8.17 -17.57
N VAL A 259 6.17 9.17 -18.32
CA VAL A 259 6.45 9.34 -19.74
C VAL A 259 7.93 9.60 -19.96
N ASN A 260 8.53 10.50 -19.18
CA ASN A 260 9.96 10.82 -19.32
C ASN A 260 10.85 9.63 -18.95
N ALA A 261 10.48 8.81 -17.98
CA ALA A 261 11.24 7.59 -17.67
C ALA A 261 11.17 6.57 -18.83
N CYS A 262 10.02 6.41 -19.49
CA CYS A 262 9.90 5.59 -20.70
C CYS A 262 10.74 6.17 -21.86
N ARG A 263 10.66 7.48 -22.10
CA ARG A 263 11.45 8.19 -23.13
C ARG A 263 12.94 8.03 -22.91
N ALA A 264 13.41 8.14 -21.66
CA ALA A 264 14.82 7.94 -21.31
C ALA A 264 15.31 6.52 -21.67
N ALA A 265 14.47 5.50 -21.44
CA ALA A 265 14.78 4.12 -21.85
C ALA A 265 14.82 3.95 -23.38
N GLU A 266 14.10 4.79 -24.14
CA GLU A 266 14.13 4.87 -25.59
C GLU A 266 15.27 5.75 -26.13
N GLY A 267 16.14 6.29 -25.26
CA GLY A 267 17.23 7.20 -25.65
C GLY A 267 16.76 8.61 -26.04
N LYS A 268 15.54 9.00 -25.67
CA LYS A 268 14.97 10.31 -25.97
C LYS A 268 15.20 11.30 -24.80
N PRO A 269 15.35 12.61 -25.08
CA PRO A 269 15.55 13.62 -24.04
C PRO A 269 14.30 13.79 -23.14
N GLU A 270 14.51 14.23 -21.91
CA GLU A 270 13.44 14.65 -21.00
C GLU A 270 12.75 15.90 -21.56
N LEU A 271 11.41 15.95 -21.43
CA LEU A 271 10.57 17.07 -21.83
C LEU A 271 9.90 17.68 -20.58
N SER A 272 9.69 18.99 -20.61
CA SER A 272 8.84 19.67 -19.62
C SER A 272 7.38 19.22 -19.76
N LEU A 273 6.57 19.44 -18.72
CA LEU A 273 5.12 19.15 -18.78
C LEU A 273 4.46 19.86 -19.98
N LYS A 274 4.85 21.12 -20.26
CA LYS A 274 4.31 21.90 -21.37
C LYS A 274 4.62 21.20 -22.71
N GLU A 275 5.87 20.81 -22.95
CA GLU A 275 6.27 20.10 -24.17
C GLU A 275 5.58 18.73 -24.29
N LEU A 276 5.41 17.99 -23.18
CA LEU A 276 4.67 16.72 -23.18
C LEU A 276 3.21 16.88 -23.61
N ILE A 277 2.57 18.00 -23.25
CA ILE A 277 1.21 18.35 -23.67
C ILE A 277 1.19 18.80 -25.13
N GLU A 278 2.11 19.68 -25.55
CA GLU A 278 2.22 20.17 -26.92
C GLU A 278 2.51 19.03 -27.93
N GLU A 279 3.30 18.03 -27.55
CA GLU A 279 3.57 16.83 -28.32
C GLU A 279 2.48 15.74 -28.18
N GLU A 280 1.37 16.06 -27.49
CA GLU A 280 0.26 15.13 -27.22
C GLU A 280 0.65 13.80 -26.52
N LEU A 281 1.78 13.78 -25.82
CA LEU A 281 2.20 12.64 -25.00
C LEU A 281 1.44 12.55 -23.68
N ILE A 282 0.92 13.70 -23.21
CA ILE A 282 -0.07 13.81 -22.12
C ILE A 282 -1.31 14.48 -22.68
N ARG A 283 -2.46 13.82 -22.53
CA ARG A 283 -3.76 14.29 -23.04
C ARG A 283 -4.76 14.41 -21.88
N TYR A 284 -5.70 15.31 -22.00
CA TYR A 284 -6.76 15.47 -21.01
C TYR A 284 -8.08 14.97 -21.56
N ILE A 285 -8.75 14.11 -20.80
CA ILE A 285 -10.08 13.60 -21.11
C ILE A 285 -11.12 14.17 -20.15
N PRO A 286 -12.40 14.30 -20.55
CA PRO A 286 -13.45 14.77 -19.65
C PRO A 286 -13.47 13.98 -18.34
N PHE A 287 -13.68 14.69 -17.22
CA PHE A 287 -13.80 14.03 -15.93
C PHE A 287 -15.06 13.13 -15.93
N PRO A 288 -14.96 11.83 -15.57
CA PRO A 288 -16.08 10.91 -15.63
C PRO A 288 -17.22 11.30 -14.69
N ASP A 289 -18.46 11.41 -15.22
CA ASP A 289 -19.65 11.77 -14.42
C ASP A 289 -19.88 10.80 -13.25
N ALA A 290 -19.59 9.52 -13.41
CA ALA A 290 -19.73 8.50 -12.38
C ALA A 290 -18.85 8.74 -11.14
N LEU A 291 -17.79 9.53 -11.28
CA LEU A 291 -16.85 9.88 -10.21
C LEU A 291 -17.18 11.24 -9.56
N LYS A 292 -17.97 12.08 -10.19
CA LYS A 292 -18.33 13.40 -9.64
C LYS A 292 -18.96 13.26 -8.24
N GLY A 293 -18.49 14.05 -7.30
CA GLY A 293 -18.93 14.01 -5.91
C GLY A 293 -18.50 12.79 -5.10
N LYS A 294 -17.84 11.77 -5.71
CA LYS A 294 -17.31 10.57 -5.03
C LYS A 294 -15.78 10.48 -5.09
N TYR A 295 -15.16 11.31 -5.93
CA TYR A 295 -13.72 11.35 -6.11
C TYR A 295 -13.06 12.19 -5.03
N GLN A 296 -11.96 11.70 -4.50
CA GLN A 296 -11.15 12.45 -3.56
C GLN A 296 -10.09 13.22 -4.34
N SER A 297 -10.22 14.56 -4.41
CA SER A 297 -9.35 15.39 -5.25
C SER A 297 -8.01 15.75 -4.60
N PHE A 298 -7.88 15.53 -3.28
CA PHE A 298 -6.69 15.82 -2.49
C PHE A 298 -6.42 14.74 -1.45
N THR A 299 -5.16 14.30 -1.30
CA THR A 299 -4.67 13.60 -0.11
C THR A 299 -3.23 13.99 0.20
N GLN A 300 -2.94 14.19 1.48
CA GLN A 300 -1.58 14.40 1.99
C GLN A 300 -1.48 13.86 3.41
N ALA A 301 -0.57 12.92 3.64
CA ALA A 301 -0.33 12.36 4.97
C ALA A 301 0.23 13.44 5.91
N ASP A 302 -0.36 13.58 7.09
CA ASP A 302 0.38 14.19 8.20
C ASP A 302 1.29 13.10 8.78
N ILE A 303 2.59 13.25 8.57
CA ILE A 303 3.60 12.28 9.02
C ILE A 303 4.29 12.69 10.33
N THR A 304 3.77 13.69 11.02
CA THR A 304 4.34 14.20 12.27
C THR A 304 4.55 13.07 13.27
N LYS A 305 3.51 12.25 13.48
CA LYS A 305 3.57 11.12 14.40
C LYS A 305 4.63 10.07 14.01
N LEU A 306 4.79 9.80 12.72
CA LEU A 306 5.85 8.91 12.21
C LEU A 306 7.24 9.49 12.48
N ARG A 307 7.43 10.81 12.31
CA ARG A 307 8.69 11.51 12.61
C ARG A 307 8.97 11.55 14.11
N GLU A 308 7.97 11.78 14.94
CA GLU A 308 8.08 11.72 16.41
C GLU A 308 8.41 10.31 16.92
N ALA A 309 7.94 9.25 16.23
CA ALA A 309 8.36 7.88 16.50
C ALA A 309 9.83 7.59 16.12
N GLY A 310 10.54 8.57 15.55
CA GLY A 310 11.98 8.50 15.26
C GLY A 310 12.35 8.11 13.83
N TYR A 311 11.39 7.83 12.95
CA TYR A 311 11.70 7.57 11.55
C TYR A 311 12.15 8.85 10.83
N LYS A 312 13.44 8.91 10.44
CA LYS A 312 14.07 10.12 9.89
C LYS A 312 14.46 10.00 8.41
N GLU A 313 14.35 8.81 7.82
CA GLU A 313 14.73 8.62 6.43
C GLU A 313 13.83 9.43 5.49
N GLU A 314 14.44 9.99 4.44
CA GLU A 314 13.71 10.71 3.41
C GLU A 314 12.96 9.73 2.49
N PHE A 315 11.74 10.11 2.14
CA PHE A 315 10.95 9.40 1.16
C PHE A 315 11.39 9.77 -0.26
N LEU A 316 11.35 8.80 -1.17
CA LEU A 316 11.58 9.04 -2.58
C LEU A 316 10.59 10.08 -3.11
N ASP A 317 11.08 11.04 -3.89
CA ASP A 317 10.18 11.89 -4.67
C ASP A 317 9.56 11.13 -5.85
N VAL A 318 8.50 11.70 -6.43
CA VAL A 318 7.78 11.06 -7.53
C VAL A 318 8.70 10.79 -8.73
N LYS A 319 9.59 11.71 -9.08
CA LYS A 319 10.48 11.54 -10.25
C LYS A 319 11.43 10.36 -10.03
N ALA A 320 12.10 10.31 -8.90
CA ALA A 320 13.05 9.25 -8.59
C ALA A 320 12.35 7.89 -8.40
N GLY A 321 11.27 7.85 -7.63
CA GLY A 321 10.53 6.62 -7.35
C GLY A 321 9.86 6.03 -8.59
N VAL A 322 9.18 6.86 -9.38
CA VAL A 322 8.57 6.42 -10.65
C VAL A 322 9.62 6.01 -11.66
N GLY A 323 10.75 6.73 -11.74
CA GLY A 323 11.85 6.35 -12.61
C GLY A 323 12.39 4.94 -12.33
N ARG A 324 12.60 4.60 -11.05
CA ARG A 324 12.99 3.25 -10.63
C ARG A 324 11.91 2.21 -10.99
N TYR A 325 10.65 2.56 -10.76
CA TYR A 325 9.54 1.66 -11.05
C TYR A 325 9.37 1.40 -12.55
N VAL A 326 9.46 2.42 -13.41
CA VAL A 326 9.41 2.27 -14.87
C VAL A 326 10.55 1.38 -15.35
N LYS A 327 11.78 1.59 -14.85
CA LYS A 327 12.92 0.72 -15.16
C LYS A 327 12.61 -0.73 -14.84
N TRP A 328 12.11 -1.00 -13.63
CA TRP A 328 11.73 -2.37 -13.22
C TRP A 328 10.64 -2.96 -14.14
N MET A 329 9.61 -2.17 -14.50
CA MET A 329 8.55 -2.63 -15.41
C MET A 329 9.08 -3.01 -16.79
N LEU A 330 10.03 -2.22 -17.33
CA LEU A 330 10.67 -2.52 -18.62
C LEU A 330 11.51 -3.81 -18.58
N GLU A 331 12.13 -4.11 -17.45
CA GLU A 331 12.96 -5.31 -17.26
C GLU A 331 12.12 -6.57 -16.99
N ASN A 332 10.91 -6.45 -16.39
CA ASN A 332 10.16 -7.60 -15.87
C ASN A 332 8.78 -7.80 -16.51
N LEU A 333 8.22 -6.80 -17.21
CA LEU A 333 6.88 -6.87 -17.79
C LEU A 333 6.88 -6.64 -19.32
N ALA A 334 8.03 -6.45 -19.90
CA ALA A 334 8.19 -6.19 -21.36
C ALA A 334 8.07 -7.49 -22.17
#